data_98e6c4bf966bab83bb4d8d2aaf88e0d0
#
_entry.id   98e6c4bf966bab83bb4d8d2aaf88e0d0
#
_cell.length_a   1.000
_cell.length_b   1.000
_cell.length_c   1.000
_cell.angle_alpha   90.00
_cell.angle_beta   90.00
_cell.angle_gamma   90.00
#
_symmetry.space_group_name_H-M   'P 1'
#
loop_
_entity.id
_entity.type
_entity.pdbx_description
1 polymer ?
#
loop_
_entity_poly.entity_id
_entity_poly.type
_entity_poly.pdbx_seq_one_letter_code
_entity_poly.pdbx_strand_id
1 'polypeptide(L)'
;IPFSEALFTFIYGIRMDTIVISVILVIPTIILTLSPKLFSKFISKLLNIYILAFLFFAIFIECASFPFFLQYDLRPNYLFLEYLEYPKEVSSLMFKDYKLDLFLASVLILITIKIFTKYKFLNFESVVEQNYLSRVLILLPILLILFLGIRSSFGHRPVNISDALYSTNRVLNEVTKNSIHSIAYAYYSYKRSEGNVSKYGKMDIKEAYKIASSALGIEYKDDKRPFYREVKSHIKSEKKKNLVIIIEESMGAQFTGFIGNNTLTPNLDKLANEYISFTNLHSNGTRSVRGLAALTSGTLPIHGNEVIKRNKTQSDYFTVANLLKPYGYKSSFIYGGEARFDNMRSWY
;
A
#
# COMPACT_ATOMS: atom_id res chain seq x y z
N ILE A 1 25.40 3.18 11.77
CA ILE A 1 25.03 4.41 11.06
C ILE A 1 25.86 5.54 11.67
N PRO A 2 26.61 6.33 10.86
CA PRO A 2 27.33 7.51 11.36
C PRO A 2 26.35 8.52 11.99
N PHE A 3 26.78 9.15 13.10
CA PHE A 3 25.93 10.14 13.81
C PHE A 3 25.48 11.29 12.91
N SER A 4 26.34 11.74 12.00
CA SER A 4 26.04 12.78 11.03
C SER A 4 24.88 12.39 10.10
N GLU A 5 24.85 11.17 9.58
CA GLU A 5 23.73 10.70 8.75
C GLU A 5 22.42 10.60 9.54
N ALA A 6 22.49 10.13 10.79
CA ALA A 6 21.31 10.11 11.66
C ALA A 6 20.76 11.51 11.92
N LEU A 7 21.65 12.52 12.15
CA LEU A 7 21.24 13.91 12.32
C LEU A 7 20.53 14.47 11.07
N PHE A 8 21.04 14.19 9.88
CA PHE A 8 20.41 14.61 8.63
C PHE A 8 19.02 14.02 8.46
N THR A 9 18.77 12.79 8.93
CA THR A 9 17.43 12.18 8.93
C THR A 9 16.40 13.08 9.60
N PHE A 10 16.72 13.65 10.76
CA PHE A 10 15.83 14.55 11.48
C PHE A 10 15.65 15.89 10.76
N ILE A 11 16.71 16.46 10.21
CA ILE A 11 16.66 17.73 9.47
C ILE A 11 15.74 17.59 8.24
N TYR A 12 15.90 16.54 7.46
CA TYR A 12 15.03 16.26 6.32
C TYR A 12 13.61 15.87 6.75
N GLY A 13 13.48 15.16 7.90
CA GLY A 13 12.19 14.79 8.49
C GLY A 13 11.36 16.00 8.88
N ILE A 14 11.94 17.04 9.49
CA ILE A 14 11.26 18.31 9.81
C ILE A 14 10.58 18.89 8.56
N ARG A 15 11.21 18.80 7.41
CA ARG A 15 10.63 19.27 6.14
C ARG A 15 9.35 18.50 5.77
N MET A 16 9.33 17.18 5.96
CA MET A 16 8.15 16.36 5.71
C MET A 16 7.04 16.63 6.72
N ASP A 17 7.39 16.82 7.99
CA ASP A 17 6.45 17.17 9.06
C ASP A 17 5.85 18.55 8.84
N THR A 18 6.63 19.51 8.36
CA THR A 18 6.18 20.87 8.04
C THR A 18 5.06 20.86 7.00
N ILE A 19 5.13 19.96 6.00
CA ILE A 19 4.06 19.83 4.99
C ILE A 19 2.74 19.46 5.69
N VAL A 20 2.75 18.43 6.53
CA VAL A 20 1.54 17.93 7.20
C VAL A 20 0.97 18.97 8.15
N ILE A 21 1.82 19.57 8.98
CA ILE A 21 1.42 20.60 9.93
C ILE A 21 0.82 21.81 9.19
N SER A 22 1.45 22.26 8.11
CA SER A 22 0.95 23.40 7.34
C SER A 22 -0.41 23.11 6.70
N VAL A 23 -0.64 21.92 6.16
CA VAL A 23 -1.95 21.51 5.61
C VAL A 23 -3.03 21.57 6.69
N ILE A 24 -2.75 21.02 7.86
CA ILE A 24 -3.71 20.96 8.97
C ILE A 24 -4.04 22.34 9.53
N LEU A 25 -3.07 23.25 9.56
CA LEU A 25 -3.27 24.60 10.09
C LEU A 25 -4.02 25.54 9.14
N VAL A 26 -4.20 25.24 7.86
CA VAL A 26 -4.97 26.09 6.92
C VAL A 26 -6.39 26.30 7.43
N ILE A 27 -7.10 25.25 7.80
CA ILE A 27 -8.50 25.30 8.25
C ILE A 27 -8.65 26.13 9.54
N PRO A 28 -7.90 25.87 10.62
CA PRO A 28 -7.93 26.70 11.82
C PRO A 28 -7.63 28.18 11.54
N THR A 29 -6.63 28.47 10.71
CA THR A 29 -6.25 29.84 10.35
C THR A 29 -7.41 30.60 9.71
N ILE A 30 -8.07 29.99 8.72
CA ILE A 30 -9.22 30.62 8.03
C ILE A 30 -10.38 30.83 9.03
N ILE A 31 -10.71 29.81 9.83
CA ILE A 31 -11.82 29.89 10.79
C ILE A 31 -11.53 30.97 11.84
N LEU A 32 -10.34 30.99 12.45
CA LEU A 32 -9.96 31.99 13.46
C LEU A 32 -10.01 33.41 12.93
N THR A 33 -9.62 33.60 11.67
CA THR A 33 -9.59 34.93 11.05
C THR A 33 -10.98 35.44 10.73
N LEU A 34 -11.83 34.60 10.13
CA LEU A 34 -13.13 35.04 9.60
C LEU A 34 -14.27 34.97 10.61
N SER A 35 -14.09 34.28 11.74
CA SER A 35 -15.16 34.06 12.70
C SER A 35 -15.56 35.36 13.46
N PRO A 36 -16.86 35.63 13.63
CA PRO A 36 -17.36 36.72 14.47
C PRO A 36 -17.06 36.48 15.96
N LYS A 37 -16.83 37.56 16.72
CA LYS A 37 -16.56 37.49 18.17
C LYS A 37 -17.66 36.79 18.96
N LEU A 38 -18.90 36.92 18.50
CA LEU A 38 -20.07 36.31 19.14
C LEU A 38 -19.92 34.78 19.30
N PHE A 39 -19.19 34.12 18.40
CA PHE A 39 -18.98 32.67 18.40
C PHE A 39 -17.64 32.25 19.01
N SER A 40 -16.90 33.14 19.68
CA SER A 40 -15.52 32.88 20.16
C SER A 40 -15.41 31.57 20.95
N LYS A 41 -16.31 31.33 21.92
CA LYS A 41 -16.33 30.11 22.74
C LYS A 41 -16.61 28.84 21.92
N PHE A 42 -17.57 28.91 21.02
CA PHE A 42 -17.94 27.80 20.16
C PHE A 42 -16.79 27.44 19.23
N ILE A 43 -16.20 28.45 18.58
CA ILE A 43 -15.05 28.26 17.67
C ILE A 43 -13.85 27.70 18.42
N SER A 44 -13.55 28.24 19.62
CA SER A 44 -12.46 27.71 20.44
C SER A 44 -12.67 26.24 20.78
N LYS A 45 -13.88 25.83 21.17
CA LYS A 45 -14.21 24.44 21.45
C LYS A 45 -14.07 23.57 20.19
N LEU A 46 -14.60 24.02 19.05
CA LEU A 46 -14.52 23.30 17.78
C LEU A 46 -13.07 23.06 17.34
N LEU A 47 -12.23 24.10 17.37
CA LEU A 47 -10.82 24.01 16.96
C LEU A 47 -9.99 23.18 17.94
N ASN A 48 -10.27 23.23 19.24
CA ASN A 48 -9.61 22.34 20.20
C ASN A 48 -9.95 20.87 19.92
N ILE A 49 -11.20 20.55 19.59
CA ILE A 49 -11.60 19.19 19.19
C ILE A 49 -10.90 18.80 17.88
N TYR A 50 -10.85 19.69 16.90
CA TYR A 50 -10.18 19.46 15.63
C TYR A 50 -8.70 19.13 15.81
N ILE A 51 -7.97 19.92 16.58
CA ILE A 51 -6.54 19.68 16.85
C ILE A 51 -6.34 18.38 17.64
N LEU A 52 -7.19 18.12 18.63
CA LEU A 52 -7.11 16.90 19.43
C LEU A 52 -7.38 15.65 18.57
N ALA A 53 -8.37 15.72 17.67
CA ALA A 53 -8.66 14.64 16.74
C ALA A 53 -7.49 14.38 15.77
N PHE A 54 -6.85 15.46 15.29
CA PHE A 54 -5.66 15.33 14.48
C PHE A 54 -4.49 14.70 15.25
N LEU A 55 -4.23 15.13 16.48
CA LEU A 55 -3.18 14.55 17.32
C LEU A 55 -3.43 13.06 17.60
N PHE A 56 -4.68 12.71 17.91
CA PHE A 56 -5.08 11.31 18.06
C PHE A 56 -4.75 10.49 16.80
N PHE A 57 -5.18 10.98 15.63
CA PHE A 57 -4.93 10.33 14.36
C PHE A 57 -3.44 10.22 14.03
N ALA A 58 -2.68 11.30 14.27
CA ALA A 58 -1.24 11.32 14.02
C ALA A 58 -0.49 10.29 14.88
N ILE A 59 -0.79 10.23 16.17
CA ILE A 59 -0.19 9.27 17.09
C ILE A 59 -0.57 7.84 16.70
N PHE A 60 -1.86 7.61 16.39
CA PHE A 60 -2.32 6.29 15.97
C PHE A 60 -1.61 5.80 14.70
N ILE A 61 -1.50 6.64 13.68
CA ILE A 61 -0.82 6.29 12.42
C ILE A 61 0.68 6.05 12.67
N GLU A 62 1.32 6.87 13.50
CA GLU A 62 2.76 6.71 13.78
C GLU A 62 3.02 5.42 14.56
N CYS A 63 2.18 5.09 15.55
CA CYS A 63 2.26 3.80 16.25
C CYS A 63 2.00 2.61 15.32
N ALA A 64 0.99 2.71 14.44
CA ALA A 64 0.69 1.67 13.47
C ALA A 64 1.79 1.50 12.40
N SER A 65 2.60 2.53 12.18
CA SER A 65 3.71 2.47 11.24
C SER A 65 4.86 1.56 11.71
N PHE A 66 5.02 1.36 13.01
CA PHE A 66 6.08 0.53 13.58
C PHE A 66 5.99 -0.95 13.17
N PRO A 67 4.89 -1.66 13.48
CA PRO A 67 4.74 -3.05 13.05
C PRO A 67 4.74 -3.19 11.52
N PHE A 68 4.19 -2.22 10.80
CA PHE A 68 4.25 -2.19 9.35
C PHE A 68 5.69 -2.09 8.84
N PHE A 69 6.50 -1.23 9.45
CA PHE A 69 7.92 -1.07 9.10
C PHE A 69 8.71 -2.34 9.40
N LEU A 70 8.49 -2.97 10.56
CA LEU A 70 9.15 -4.24 10.91
C LEU A 70 8.83 -5.36 9.93
N GLN A 71 7.64 -5.37 9.36
CA GLN A 71 7.20 -6.40 8.42
C GLN A 71 7.67 -6.13 6.98
N TYR A 72 7.68 -4.87 6.53
CA TYR A 72 7.90 -4.52 5.13
C TYR A 72 9.15 -3.69 4.87
N ASP A 73 9.86 -3.25 5.91
CA ASP A 73 10.96 -2.28 5.83
C ASP A 73 10.57 -0.99 5.09
N LEU A 74 9.32 -0.58 5.16
CA LEU A 74 8.75 0.58 4.49
C LEU A 74 7.82 1.35 5.43
N ARG A 75 7.77 2.67 5.29
CA ARG A 75 6.67 3.47 5.87
C ARG A 75 5.34 3.09 5.21
N PRO A 76 4.20 3.31 5.91
CA PRO A 76 2.87 3.06 5.37
C PRO A 76 2.70 3.63 3.96
N ASN A 77 2.25 2.80 3.04
CA ASN A 77 2.11 3.10 1.63
C ASN A 77 0.77 2.54 1.09
N TYR A 78 0.67 2.26 -0.20
CA TYR A 78 -0.55 1.71 -0.80
C TYR A 78 -0.95 0.34 -0.20
N LEU A 79 0.00 -0.49 0.24
CA LEU A 79 -0.30 -1.76 0.92
C LEU A 79 -1.05 -1.53 2.24
N PHE A 80 -0.67 -0.49 2.98
CA PHE A 80 -1.39 -0.11 4.20
C PHE A 80 -2.86 0.27 3.92
N LEU A 81 -3.11 0.97 2.80
CA LEU A 81 -4.48 1.31 2.38
C LEU A 81 -5.28 0.06 1.97
N GLU A 82 -4.67 -0.89 1.29
CA GLU A 82 -5.31 -2.16 0.94
C GLU A 82 -5.72 -2.96 2.17
N TYR A 83 -4.92 -2.94 3.25
CA TYR A 83 -5.33 -3.57 4.52
C TYR A 83 -6.56 -2.94 5.14
N LEU A 84 -6.76 -1.63 4.99
CA LEU A 84 -7.96 -0.94 5.51
C LEU A 84 -9.25 -1.35 4.79
N GLU A 85 -9.16 -2.00 3.63
CA GLU A 85 -10.32 -2.60 2.94
C GLU A 85 -10.89 -3.83 3.70
N TYR A 86 -10.09 -4.42 4.60
CA TYR A 86 -10.44 -5.63 5.37
C TYR A 86 -10.38 -5.38 6.89
N PRO A 87 -11.27 -4.53 7.43
CA PRO A 87 -11.17 -4.06 8.81
C PRO A 87 -11.33 -5.16 9.86
N LYS A 88 -12.07 -6.24 9.55
CA LYS A 88 -12.25 -7.37 10.48
C LYS A 88 -10.97 -8.18 10.64
N GLU A 89 -10.33 -8.50 9.53
CA GLU A 89 -9.10 -9.25 9.47
C GLU A 89 -7.97 -8.48 10.16
N VAL A 90 -7.83 -7.18 9.83
CA VAL A 90 -6.85 -6.29 10.44
C VAL A 90 -7.09 -6.13 11.94
N SER A 91 -8.34 -5.92 12.36
CA SER A 91 -8.66 -5.83 13.80
C SER A 91 -8.31 -7.13 14.51
N SER A 92 -8.67 -8.28 13.94
CA SER A 92 -8.32 -9.60 14.53
C SER A 92 -6.80 -9.77 14.67
N LEU A 93 -6.04 -9.40 13.65
CA LEU A 93 -4.58 -9.44 13.65
C LEU A 93 -4.01 -8.54 14.77
N MET A 94 -4.47 -7.28 14.83
CA MET A 94 -4.02 -6.32 15.84
C MET A 94 -4.26 -6.81 17.26
N PHE A 95 -5.43 -7.37 17.55
CA PHE A 95 -5.76 -7.89 18.88
C PHE A 95 -5.08 -9.23 19.22
N LYS A 96 -4.64 -9.99 18.23
CA LYS A 96 -3.91 -11.26 18.46
C LYS A 96 -2.42 -11.05 18.59
N ASP A 97 -1.81 -10.35 17.64
CA ASP A 97 -0.36 -10.36 17.44
C ASP A 97 0.32 -9.05 17.89
N TYR A 98 -0.43 -7.92 17.89
CA TYR A 98 0.10 -6.57 18.20
C TYR A 98 -0.48 -5.95 19.47
N LYS A 99 -0.74 -6.79 20.51
CA LYS A 99 -1.34 -6.33 21.79
C LYS A 99 -0.51 -5.29 22.50
N LEU A 100 0.81 -5.46 22.51
CA LEU A 100 1.73 -4.52 23.16
C LEU A 100 1.73 -3.17 22.43
N ASP A 101 1.78 -3.19 21.12
CA ASP A 101 1.76 -1.97 20.29
C ASP A 101 0.45 -1.19 20.50
N LEU A 102 -0.70 -1.89 20.52
CA LEU A 102 -2.00 -1.31 20.82
C LEU A 102 -2.05 -0.70 22.23
N PHE A 103 -1.49 -1.39 23.22
CA PHE A 103 -1.43 -0.88 24.60
C PHE A 103 -0.58 0.37 24.67
N LEU A 104 0.62 0.36 24.10
CA LEU A 104 1.53 1.52 24.08
C LEU A 104 0.92 2.70 23.34
N ALA A 105 0.28 2.47 22.19
CA ALA A 105 -0.44 3.50 21.45
C ALA A 105 -1.56 4.11 22.30
N SER A 106 -2.35 3.28 22.98
CA SER A 106 -3.45 3.73 23.84
C SER A 106 -2.94 4.59 25.01
N VAL A 107 -1.85 4.15 25.66
CA VAL A 107 -1.21 4.92 26.75
C VAL A 107 -0.71 6.28 26.25
N LEU A 108 -0.04 6.30 25.09
CA LEU A 108 0.50 7.52 24.51
C LEU A 108 -0.63 8.51 24.14
N ILE A 109 -1.71 8.01 23.55
CA ILE A 109 -2.91 8.79 23.23
C ILE A 109 -3.52 9.40 24.52
N LEU A 110 -3.71 8.57 25.56
CA LEU A 110 -4.29 9.05 26.83
C LEU A 110 -3.41 10.11 27.51
N ILE A 111 -2.10 9.94 27.51
CA ILE A 111 -1.15 10.92 28.00
C ILE A 111 -1.27 12.23 27.22
N THR A 112 -1.33 12.16 25.89
CA THR A 112 -1.46 13.33 25.01
C THR A 112 -2.77 14.09 25.29
N ILE A 113 -3.90 13.36 25.39
CA ILE A 113 -5.21 13.95 25.73
C ILE A 113 -5.12 14.65 27.09
N LYS A 114 -4.56 13.99 28.11
CA LYS A 114 -4.43 14.54 29.46
C LYS A 114 -3.57 15.81 29.47
N ILE A 115 -2.43 15.80 28.78
CA ILE A 115 -1.53 16.95 28.66
C ILE A 115 -2.27 18.09 27.95
N PHE A 116 -2.86 17.83 26.80
CA PHE A 116 -3.58 18.82 25.99
C PHE A 116 -4.70 19.49 26.77
N THR A 117 -5.51 18.71 27.46
CA THR A 117 -6.66 19.22 28.24
C THR A 117 -6.24 19.94 29.51
N LYS A 118 -5.22 19.44 30.22
CA LYS A 118 -4.72 20.02 31.48
C LYS A 118 -4.09 21.40 31.28
N TYR A 119 -3.23 21.53 30.28
CA TYR A 119 -2.44 22.75 30.12
C TYR A 119 -3.10 23.80 29.24
N LYS A 120 -4.23 23.48 28.59
CA LYS A 120 -4.99 24.40 27.71
C LYS A 120 -4.06 25.23 26.80
N PHE A 121 -3.11 24.53 26.14
CA PHE A 121 -2.07 25.16 25.31
C PHE A 121 -2.62 26.11 24.25
N LEU A 122 -3.84 25.90 23.79
CA LEU A 122 -4.44 26.66 22.70
C LEU A 122 -5.64 27.44 23.21
N ASN A 123 -5.47 28.75 23.32
CA ASN A 123 -6.54 29.68 23.66
C ASN A 123 -7.05 30.38 22.39
N PHE A 124 -7.82 29.66 21.62
CA PHE A 124 -8.42 30.21 20.39
C PHE A 124 -9.47 31.29 20.66
N GLU A 125 -10.11 31.29 21.83
CA GLU A 125 -11.08 32.30 22.23
C GLU A 125 -10.43 33.68 22.22
N SER A 126 -9.28 33.84 22.86
CA SER A 126 -8.57 35.12 22.92
C SER A 126 -8.16 35.63 21.54
N VAL A 127 -7.91 34.73 20.58
CA VAL A 127 -7.59 35.13 19.19
C VAL A 127 -8.81 35.65 18.46
N VAL A 128 -9.96 34.97 18.60
CA VAL A 128 -11.24 35.41 17.96
C VAL A 128 -11.74 36.72 18.53
N GLU A 129 -11.43 37.04 19.80
CA GLU A 129 -11.82 38.29 20.47
C GLU A 129 -10.99 39.51 20.05
N GLN A 130 -9.83 39.29 19.37
CA GLN A 130 -9.05 40.41 18.85
C GLN A 130 -9.78 41.19 17.76
N ASN A 131 -9.22 42.38 17.42
CA ASN A 131 -9.79 43.23 16.37
C ASN A 131 -9.89 42.47 15.04
N TYR A 132 -11.08 42.51 14.44
CA TYR A 132 -11.36 41.81 13.18
C TYR A 132 -10.42 42.23 12.05
N LEU A 133 -10.20 43.56 11.90
CA LEU A 133 -9.31 44.08 10.84
C LEU A 133 -7.87 43.56 11.02
N SER A 134 -7.35 43.55 12.26
CA SER A 134 -6.01 43.03 12.56
C SER A 134 -5.89 41.54 12.16
N ARG A 135 -6.92 40.74 12.46
CA ARG A 135 -6.95 39.31 12.08
C ARG A 135 -6.92 39.12 10.59
N VAL A 136 -7.72 39.92 9.85
CA VAL A 136 -7.78 39.85 8.37
C VAL A 136 -6.47 40.32 7.75
N LEU A 137 -5.85 41.35 8.28
CA LEU A 137 -4.53 41.81 7.76
C LEU A 137 -3.43 40.78 7.91
N ILE A 138 -3.47 39.99 9.00
CA ILE A 138 -2.47 38.95 9.28
C ILE A 138 -2.76 37.66 8.48
N LEU A 139 -3.99 37.48 7.98
CA LEU A 139 -4.37 36.27 7.25
C LEU A 139 -3.45 35.98 6.05
N LEU A 140 -3.22 37.00 5.21
CA LEU A 140 -2.43 36.83 3.98
C LEU A 140 -0.99 36.41 4.26
N PRO A 141 -0.24 37.05 5.18
CA PRO A 141 1.09 36.59 5.59
C PRO A 141 1.09 35.17 6.13
N ILE A 142 0.11 34.79 6.98
CA ILE A 142 0.05 33.43 7.53
C ILE A 142 -0.25 32.42 6.41
N LEU A 143 -1.20 32.69 5.53
CA LEU A 143 -1.49 31.79 4.41
C LEU A 143 -0.27 31.64 3.48
N LEU A 144 0.52 32.68 3.28
CA LEU A 144 1.76 32.61 2.52
C LEU A 144 2.77 31.70 3.20
N ILE A 145 2.95 31.81 4.54
CA ILE A 145 3.83 30.93 5.31
C ILE A 145 3.36 29.48 5.23
N LEU A 146 2.05 29.24 5.40
CA LEU A 146 1.48 27.91 5.28
C LEU A 146 1.63 27.34 3.86
N PHE A 147 1.43 28.16 2.83
CA PHE A 147 1.67 27.78 1.44
C PHE A 147 3.12 27.38 1.19
N LEU A 148 4.08 28.16 1.68
CA LEU A 148 5.50 27.80 1.62
C LEU A 148 5.81 26.54 2.38
N GLY A 149 5.19 26.33 3.54
CA GLY A 149 5.29 25.10 4.33
C GLY A 149 4.75 23.88 3.59
N ILE A 150 3.56 23.99 2.97
CA ILE A 150 2.97 22.92 2.16
C ILE A 150 3.84 22.61 0.94
N ARG A 151 4.31 23.64 0.25
CA ARG A 151 5.17 23.46 -0.90
C ARG A 151 6.53 22.88 -0.52
N SER A 152 7.09 23.30 0.61
CA SER A 152 8.40 22.91 1.16
C SER A 152 9.55 22.88 0.16
N SER A 153 9.44 23.65 -0.94
CA SER A 153 10.41 23.72 -2.03
C SER A 153 10.37 25.09 -2.69
N PHE A 154 11.55 25.65 -3.02
CA PHE A 154 11.70 26.80 -3.89
C PHE A 154 11.89 26.41 -5.38
N GLY A 155 12.00 25.10 -5.67
CA GLY A 155 12.17 24.58 -7.02
C GLY A 155 10.89 24.62 -7.85
N HIS A 156 10.95 24.08 -9.07
CA HIS A 156 9.82 24.06 -10.02
C HIS A 156 8.61 23.28 -9.49
N ARG A 157 8.83 22.22 -8.70
CA ARG A 157 7.78 21.33 -8.16
C ARG A 157 7.72 21.39 -6.64
N PRO A 158 6.52 21.17 -6.04
CA PRO A 158 6.44 20.95 -4.59
C PRO A 158 7.15 19.64 -4.20
N VAL A 159 7.53 19.54 -2.94
CA VAL A 159 8.15 18.33 -2.37
C VAL A 159 7.22 17.14 -2.50
N ASN A 160 7.79 16.00 -2.86
CA ASN A 160 7.12 14.72 -2.89
C ASN A 160 7.89 13.66 -2.06
N ILE A 161 7.40 12.42 -2.03
CA ILE A 161 8.02 11.33 -1.25
C ILE A 161 9.48 11.07 -1.68
N SER A 162 9.82 11.27 -2.96
CA SER A 162 11.18 11.04 -3.44
C SER A 162 12.18 12.06 -2.91
N ASP A 163 11.73 13.22 -2.46
CA ASP A 163 12.60 14.22 -1.84
C ASP A 163 13.09 13.83 -0.42
N ALA A 164 12.52 12.77 0.16
CA ALA A 164 13.03 12.17 1.39
C ALA A 164 14.22 11.24 1.16
N LEU A 165 14.57 10.94 -0.09
CA LEU A 165 15.68 10.05 -0.46
C LEU A 165 16.99 10.85 -0.50
N TYR A 166 17.70 10.94 0.60
CA TYR A 166 18.95 11.68 0.71
C TYR A 166 20.17 10.79 0.94
N SER A 167 19.98 9.53 1.34
CA SER A 167 21.03 8.55 1.66
C SER A 167 20.96 7.33 0.76
N THR A 168 22.06 6.62 0.63
CA THR A 168 22.09 5.27 0.05
C THR A 168 21.51 4.22 0.98
N ASN A 169 21.36 4.54 2.27
CA ASN A 169 20.73 3.67 3.25
C ASN A 169 19.21 3.83 3.21
N ARG A 170 18.54 2.75 2.78
CA ARG A 170 17.08 2.72 2.65
C ARG A 170 16.35 3.01 3.96
N VAL A 171 16.84 2.49 5.09
CA VAL A 171 16.20 2.68 6.40
C VAL A 171 16.17 4.17 6.79
N LEU A 172 17.27 4.90 6.58
CA LEU A 172 17.31 6.33 6.84
C LEU A 172 16.32 7.11 5.98
N ASN A 173 16.22 6.76 4.71
CA ASN A 173 15.25 7.38 3.81
C ASN A 173 13.79 7.10 4.22
N GLU A 174 13.50 5.90 4.70
CA GLU A 174 12.15 5.57 5.18
C GLU A 174 11.82 6.28 6.49
N VAL A 175 12.78 6.37 7.44
CA VAL A 175 12.60 7.10 8.71
C VAL A 175 12.36 8.59 8.49
N THR A 176 12.98 9.18 7.45
CA THR A 176 12.82 10.59 7.08
C THR A 176 11.38 10.94 6.65
N LYS A 177 10.64 9.98 6.11
CA LYS A 177 9.26 10.20 5.65
C LYS A 177 8.31 10.40 6.84
N ASN A 178 7.31 11.26 6.67
CA ASN A 178 6.18 11.35 7.58
C ASN A 178 5.10 10.33 7.18
N SER A 179 4.58 9.55 8.14
CA SER A 179 3.61 8.47 7.86
C SER A 179 2.29 8.99 7.29
N ILE A 180 1.78 10.12 7.79
CA ILE A 180 0.54 10.74 7.28
C ILE A 180 0.72 11.22 5.84
N HIS A 181 1.85 11.90 5.57
CA HIS A 181 2.18 12.34 4.21
C HIS A 181 2.32 11.16 3.25
N SER A 182 2.97 10.07 3.70
CA SER A 182 3.15 8.84 2.91
C SER A 182 1.83 8.18 2.56
N ILE A 183 0.90 8.08 3.51
CA ILE A 183 -0.46 7.53 3.29
C ILE A 183 -1.26 8.43 2.35
N ALA A 184 -1.26 9.75 2.59
CA ALA A 184 -1.97 10.72 1.73
C ALA A 184 -1.47 10.67 0.28
N TYR A 185 -0.17 10.59 0.09
CA TYR A 185 0.44 10.46 -1.24
C TYR A 185 0.10 9.11 -1.89
N ALA A 186 0.13 8.02 -1.10
CA ALA A 186 -0.25 6.70 -1.57
C ALA A 186 -1.71 6.66 -2.04
N TYR A 187 -2.62 7.25 -1.26
CA TYR A 187 -4.04 7.36 -1.60
C TYR A 187 -4.26 8.16 -2.90
N TYR A 188 -3.61 9.32 -3.01
CA TYR A 188 -3.67 10.14 -4.21
C TYR A 188 -3.14 9.39 -5.45
N SER A 189 -2.00 8.72 -5.30
CA SER A 189 -1.38 7.93 -6.37
C SER A 189 -2.23 6.72 -6.75
N TYR A 190 -2.83 6.04 -5.77
CA TYR A 190 -3.72 4.91 -5.97
C TYR A 190 -4.95 5.32 -6.78
N LYS A 191 -5.68 6.36 -6.35
CA LYS A 191 -6.84 6.89 -7.11
C LYS A 191 -6.49 7.33 -8.53
N ARG A 192 -5.34 7.96 -8.70
CA ARG A 192 -4.88 8.37 -10.03
C ARG A 192 -4.52 7.17 -10.91
N SER A 193 -4.13 6.04 -10.31
CA SER A 193 -3.78 4.82 -11.04
C SER A 193 -4.98 4.00 -11.46
N GLU A 194 -6.07 4.01 -10.67
CA GLU A 194 -7.31 3.29 -11.00
C GLU A 194 -7.98 3.79 -12.30
N GLY A 195 -7.84 5.09 -12.61
CA GLY A 195 -8.43 5.70 -13.81
C GLY A 195 -7.57 5.63 -15.08
N ASN A 196 -6.30 5.23 -14.99
CA ASN A 196 -5.34 5.40 -16.08
C ASN A 196 -4.76 4.07 -16.59
N VAL A 197 -5.47 3.42 -17.49
CA VAL A 197 -4.88 2.45 -18.45
C VAL A 197 -3.79 3.11 -19.31
N SER A 198 -3.70 4.43 -19.31
CA SER A 198 -2.77 5.24 -20.14
C SER A 198 -1.31 5.26 -19.69
N LYS A 199 -0.91 4.48 -18.67
CA LYS A 199 0.52 4.38 -18.27
C LYS A 199 1.34 3.51 -19.22
N TYR A 200 0.68 2.67 -19.99
CA TYR A 200 1.31 1.97 -21.10
C TYR A 200 1.25 2.89 -22.34
N GLY A 201 2.33 2.91 -23.10
CA GLY A 201 2.36 3.63 -24.37
C GLY A 201 1.23 3.19 -25.30
N LYS A 202 0.84 4.03 -26.24
CA LYS A 202 -0.11 3.66 -27.30
C LYS A 202 0.66 2.98 -28.42
N MET A 203 0.22 1.81 -28.80
CA MET A 203 0.76 1.02 -29.90
C MET A 203 -0.39 0.37 -30.65
N ASP A 204 -0.25 0.17 -31.95
CA ASP A 204 -1.21 -0.66 -32.71
C ASP A 204 -1.22 -2.08 -32.16
N ILE A 205 -2.40 -2.65 -31.99
CA ILE A 205 -2.55 -3.96 -31.34
C ILE A 205 -1.87 -5.09 -32.15
N LYS A 206 -1.87 -5.01 -33.48
CA LYS A 206 -1.23 -6.01 -34.33
C LYS A 206 0.29 -5.91 -34.24
N GLU A 207 0.81 -4.70 -34.14
CA GLU A 207 2.25 -4.48 -33.90
C GLU A 207 2.66 -5.02 -32.53
N ALA A 208 1.86 -4.75 -31.49
CA ALA A 208 2.07 -5.32 -30.15
C ALA A 208 2.08 -6.86 -30.17
N TYR A 209 1.15 -7.47 -30.89
CA TYR A 209 1.11 -8.94 -31.03
C TYR A 209 2.35 -9.48 -31.74
N LYS A 210 2.82 -8.84 -32.81
CA LYS A 210 4.04 -9.25 -33.52
C LYS A 210 5.27 -9.17 -32.62
N ILE A 211 5.43 -8.07 -31.90
CA ILE A 211 6.56 -7.88 -30.97
C ILE A 211 6.52 -8.93 -29.85
N ALA A 212 5.37 -9.14 -29.22
CA ALA A 212 5.20 -10.11 -28.15
C ALA A 212 5.42 -11.55 -28.65
N SER A 213 4.87 -11.91 -29.81
CA SER A 213 5.09 -13.23 -30.42
C SER A 213 6.56 -13.49 -30.73
N SER A 214 7.24 -12.51 -31.29
CA SER A 214 8.69 -12.58 -31.54
C SER A 214 9.47 -12.79 -30.25
N ALA A 215 9.16 -12.04 -29.19
CA ALA A 215 9.80 -12.18 -27.88
C ALA A 215 9.55 -13.55 -27.23
N LEU A 216 8.40 -14.18 -27.51
CA LEU A 216 8.06 -15.52 -27.04
C LEU A 216 8.57 -16.64 -27.95
N GLY A 217 9.23 -16.32 -29.07
CA GLY A 217 9.66 -17.30 -30.07
C GLY A 217 8.50 -18.00 -30.77
N ILE A 218 7.33 -17.31 -30.91
CA ILE A 218 6.10 -17.83 -31.51
C ILE A 218 5.89 -17.11 -32.85
N GLU A 219 5.58 -17.87 -33.90
CA GLU A 219 5.18 -17.27 -35.17
C GLU A 219 3.78 -16.64 -35.07
N TYR A 220 3.67 -15.34 -35.30
CA TYR A 220 2.39 -14.65 -35.36
C TYR A 220 1.61 -15.00 -36.61
N LYS A 221 0.46 -15.64 -36.45
CA LYS A 221 -0.35 -16.12 -37.58
C LYS A 221 -1.75 -15.49 -37.65
N ASP A 222 -2.35 -15.17 -36.52
CA ASP A 222 -3.75 -14.79 -36.44
C ASP A 222 -4.01 -13.80 -35.29
N ASP A 223 -4.78 -12.73 -35.56
CA ASP A 223 -5.20 -11.74 -34.60
C ASP A 223 -6.08 -12.30 -33.47
N LYS A 224 -6.85 -13.38 -33.75
CA LYS A 224 -7.71 -14.02 -32.77
C LYS A 224 -6.96 -14.86 -31.75
N ARG A 225 -5.83 -15.43 -32.16
CA ARG A 225 -5.01 -16.29 -31.32
C ARG A 225 -3.50 -15.97 -31.51
N PRO A 226 -3.06 -14.76 -31.20
CA PRO A 226 -1.73 -14.25 -31.55
C PRO A 226 -0.58 -15.06 -30.95
N PHE A 227 -0.83 -15.76 -29.84
CA PHE A 227 0.18 -16.57 -29.12
C PHE A 227 -0.06 -18.07 -29.24
N TYR A 228 -0.92 -18.51 -30.18
CA TYR A 228 -1.20 -19.91 -30.36
C TYR A 228 -0.01 -20.66 -30.96
N ARG A 229 0.31 -21.78 -30.34
CA ARG A 229 1.30 -22.72 -30.86
C ARG A 229 0.85 -24.15 -30.60
N GLU A 230 1.16 -25.05 -31.51
CA GLU A 230 0.99 -26.47 -31.31
C GLU A 230 2.28 -27.08 -30.76
N VAL A 231 2.16 -27.78 -29.66
CA VAL A 231 3.28 -28.51 -29.06
C VAL A 231 2.94 -30.00 -29.07
N LYS A 232 3.75 -30.78 -29.75
CA LYS A 232 3.62 -32.24 -29.71
C LYS A 232 4.08 -32.74 -28.34
N SER A 233 3.19 -33.40 -27.62
CA SER A 233 3.56 -34.05 -26.37
C SER A 233 4.41 -35.30 -26.68
N HIS A 234 5.56 -35.40 -26.06
CA HIS A 234 6.37 -36.59 -26.08
C HIS A 234 5.95 -37.62 -25.03
N ILE A 235 5.09 -37.23 -24.10
CA ILE A 235 4.59 -38.08 -23.02
C ILE A 235 3.15 -38.46 -23.34
N LYS A 236 2.94 -39.74 -23.62
CA LYS A 236 1.59 -40.32 -23.71
C LYS A 236 1.27 -40.97 -22.38
N SER A 237 0.25 -40.49 -21.68
CA SER A 237 -0.29 -41.16 -20.49
C SER A 237 -1.62 -41.80 -20.86
N GLU A 238 -1.74 -43.12 -20.69
CA GLU A 238 -2.97 -43.85 -20.92
C GLU A 238 -4.00 -43.58 -19.82
N LYS A 239 -3.57 -43.19 -18.64
CA LYS A 239 -4.44 -42.92 -17.50
C LYS A 239 -4.44 -41.42 -17.16
N LYS A 240 -5.64 -40.86 -16.96
CA LYS A 240 -5.81 -39.50 -16.43
C LYS A 240 -5.25 -39.43 -15.02
N LYS A 241 -4.42 -38.42 -14.74
CA LYS A 241 -3.85 -38.15 -13.41
C LYS A 241 -4.61 -37.01 -12.76
N ASN A 242 -4.71 -37.03 -11.45
CA ASN A 242 -5.18 -35.87 -10.69
C ASN A 242 -4.09 -34.81 -10.65
N LEU A 243 -4.52 -33.53 -10.70
CA LEU A 243 -3.66 -32.39 -10.49
C LEU A 243 -3.99 -31.76 -9.15
N VAL A 244 -2.99 -31.68 -8.27
CA VAL A 244 -3.09 -30.99 -6.99
C VAL A 244 -2.08 -29.86 -7.00
N ILE A 245 -2.54 -28.62 -6.80
CA ILE A 245 -1.70 -27.42 -6.69
C ILE A 245 -1.77 -26.96 -5.23
N ILE A 246 -0.65 -26.98 -4.53
CA ILE A 246 -0.53 -26.50 -3.16
C ILE A 246 0.14 -25.14 -3.23
N ILE A 247 -0.52 -24.11 -2.71
CA ILE A 247 -0.04 -22.72 -2.71
C ILE A 247 0.27 -22.34 -1.28
N GLU A 248 1.55 -22.15 -0.99
CA GLU A 248 2.05 -21.75 0.30
C GLU A 248 2.15 -20.22 0.38
N GLU A 249 1.34 -19.63 1.26
CA GLU A 249 1.31 -18.18 1.48
C GLU A 249 2.60 -17.71 2.14
N SER A 250 3.19 -16.66 1.59
CA SER A 250 4.41 -15.99 2.13
C SER A 250 5.63 -16.90 2.30
N MET A 251 5.65 -18.08 1.67
CA MET A 251 6.77 -19.01 1.69
C MET A 251 7.88 -18.54 0.75
N GLY A 252 8.82 -17.76 1.28
CA GLY A 252 9.99 -17.35 0.52
C GLY A 252 11.08 -18.41 0.50
N ALA A 253 11.89 -18.43 -0.56
CA ALA A 253 12.99 -19.39 -0.76
C ALA A 253 14.00 -19.38 0.41
N GLN A 254 14.18 -18.26 1.10
CA GLN A 254 15.05 -18.13 2.27
C GLN A 254 14.63 -19.01 3.45
N PHE A 255 13.38 -19.48 3.50
CA PHE A 255 12.88 -20.35 4.57
C PHE A 255 13.04 -21.83 4.25
N THR A 256 13.41 -22.21 3.03
CA THR A 256 13.61 -23.58 2.62
C THR A 256 15.05 -24.04 2.85
N GLY A 257 15.26 -25.33 3.14
CA GLY A 257 16.60 -25.86 3.32
C GLY A 257 17.37 -25.95 2.00
N PHE A 258 16.71 -26.38 0.92
CA PHE A 258 17.35 -26.65 -0.36
C PHE A 258 17.77 -25.38 -1.16
N ILE A 259 17.23 -24.18 -0.82
CA ILE A 259 17.66 -22.90 -1.40
C ILE A 259 18.21 -21.97 -0.31
N GLY A 260 17.47 -21.80 0.80
CA GLY A 260 17.80 -20.85 1.86
C GLY A 260 18.77 -21.36 2.93
N ASN A 261 19.23 -22.61 2.78
CA ASN A 261 20.12 -23.28 3.74
C ASN A 261 19.59 -23.28 5.20
N ASN A 262 18.29 -23.53 5.36
CA ASN A 262 17.54 -23.49 6.59
C ASN A 262 17.05 -24.90 6.97
N THR A 263 16.66 -25.12 8.22
CA THR A 263 16.16 -26.41 8.73
C THR A 263 14.64 -26.44 8.95
N LEU A 264 13.93 -25.40 8.52
CA LEU A 264 12.50 -25.23 8.79
C LEU A 264 11.61 -26.16 7.95
N THR A 265 12.08 -26.62 6.80
CA THR A 265 11.27 -27.36 5.82
C THR A 265 11.82 -28.74 5.46
N PRO A 266 12.10 -29.65 6.43
CA PRO A 266 12.79 -30.90 6.15
C PRO A 266 12.04 -31.81 5.16
N ASN A 267 10.72 -31.83 5.19
CA ASN A 267 9.90 -32.62 4.26
C ASN A 267 9.90 -32.05 2.84
N LEU A 268 9.85 -30.71 2.70
CA LEU A 268 9.95 -30.04 1.41
C LEU A 268 11.32 -30.24 0.80
N ASP A 269 12.37 -30.17 1.63
CA ASP A 269 13.75 -30.39 1.21
C ASP A 269 13.96 -31.84 0.71
N LYS A 270 13.35 -32.81 1.39
CA LYS A 270 13.34 -34.20 0.92
C LYS A 270 12.67 -34.34 -0.45
N LEU A 271 11.48 -33.74 -0.62
CA LEU A 271 10.77 -33.74 -1.90
C LEU A 271 11.57 -33.04 -2.99
N ALA A 272 12.26 -31.94 -2.67
CA ALA A 272 13.10 -31.21 -3.63
C ALA A 272 14.29 -32.05 -4.15
N ASN A 273 14.79 -32.97 -3.33
CA ASN A 273 15.85 -33.90 -3.72
C ASN A 273 15.35 -35.12 -4.51
N GLU A 274 14.10 -35.55 -4.26
CA GLU A 274 13.52 -36.74 -4.90
C GLU A 274 12.80 -36.43 -6.21
N TYR A 275 12.32 -35.19 -6.41
CA TYR A 275 11.50 -34.78 -7.54
C TYR A 275 12.06 -33.56 -8.26
N ILE A 276 11.33 -33.09 -9.26
CA ILE A 276 11.73 -31.88 -10.02
C ILE A 276 11.57 -30.66 -9.12
N SER A 277 12.64 -29.93 -8.89
CA SER A 277 12.66 -28.65 -8.18
C SER A 277 13.19 -27.53 -9.04
N PHE A 278 12.60 -26.35 -8.88
CA PHE A 278 12.98 -25.15 -9.61
C PHE A 278 13.71 -24.20 -8.67
N THR A 279 15.01 -24.04 -8.85
CA THR A 279 15.85 -23.19 -7.99
C THR A 279 15.86 -21.72 -8.40
N ASN A 280 15.32 -21.40 -9.57
CA ASN A 280 15.24 -20.03 -10.10
C ASN A 280 13.78 -19.67 -10.45
N LEU A 281 12.84 -20.00 -9.55
CA LEU A 281 11.43 -19.64 -9.68
C LEU A 281 11.16 -18.35 -8.92
N HIS A 282 10.58 -17.38 -9.59
CA HIS A 282 10.22 -16.09 -9.00
C HIS A 282 8.71 -15.87 -9.06
N SER A 283 8.17 -15.29 -7.99
CA SER A 283 6.78 -14.81 -8.01
C SER A 283 6.65 -13.66 -9.02
N ASN A 284 5.56 -13.66 -9.78
CA ASN A 284 5.26 -12.60 -10.73
C ASN A 284 4.65 -11.34 -10.11
N GLY A 285 4.51 -11.28 -8.81
CA GLY A 285 3.97 -10.13 -8.08
C GLY A 285 4.14 -10.26 -6.57
N THR A 286 3.99 -9.15 -5.87
CA THR A 286 4.18 -9.04 -4.41
C THR A 286 2.91 -9.32 -3.60
N ARG A 287 1.76 -9.60 -4.26
CA ARG A 287 0.48 -9.90 -3.62
C ARG A 287 0.00 -11.28 -4.05
N SER A 288 -0.57 -12.03 -3.09
CA SER A 288 -1.10 -13.38 -3.32
C SER A 288 -2.11 -13.44 -4.46
N VAL A 289 -2.97 -12.43 -4.59
CA VAL A 289 -3.96 -12.32 -5.68
C VAL A 289 -3.29 -12.32 -7.07
N ARG A 290 -2.09 -11.75 -7.21
CA ARG A 290 -1.34 -11.77 -8.48
C ARG A 290 -0.73 -13.14 -8.77
N GLY A 291 -0.18 -13.76 -7.72
CA GLY A 291 0.33 -15.14 -7.82
C GLY A 291 -0.76 -16.14 -8.17
N LEU A 292 -1.93 -16.01 -7.54
CA LEU A 292 -3.11 -16.84 -7.82
C LEU A 292 -3.60 -16.67 -9.27
N ALA A 293 -3.73 -15.42 -9.75
CA ALA A 293 -4.12 -15.14 -11.14
C ALA A 293 -3.11 -15.74 -12.13
N ALA A 294 -1.82 -15.58 -11.86
CA ALA A 294 -0.78 -16.15 -12.71
C ALA A 294 -0.81 -17.68 -12.77
N LEU A 295 -0.93 -18.34 -11.61
CA LEU A 295 -0.96 -19.81 -11.54
C LEU A 295 -2.20 -20.41 -12.17
N THR A 296 -3.36 -19.76 -12.02
CA THR A 296 -4.63 -20.33 -12.46
C THR A 296 -5.04 -19.92 -13.86
N SER A 297 -4.56 -18.80 -14.38
CA SER A 297 -4.94 -18.25 -15.68
C SER A 297 -3.79 -17.80 -16.57
N GLY A 298 -2.52 -17.88 -16.08
CA GLY A 298 -1.35 -17.46 -16.85
C GLY A 298 -1.25 -15.95 -17.08
N THR A 299 -2.00 -15.13 -16.31
CA THR A 299 -1.98 -13.67 -16.47
C THR A 299 -0.67 -13.09 -15.93
N LEU A 300 -0.10 -12.14 -16.69
CA LEU A 300 1.03 -11.35 -16.21
C LEU A 300 0.55 -10.20 -15.33
N PRO A 301 1.37 -9.75 -14.35
CA PRO A 301 1.01 -8.63 -13.51
C PRO A 301 0.93 -7.35 -14.35
N ILE A 302 -0.19 -6.65 -14.23
CA ILE A 302 -0.44 -5.38 -14.89
C ILE A 302 -0.50 -4.25 -13.86
N HIS A 303 -0.36 -3.01 -14.34
CA HIS A 303 -0.47 -1.85 -13.48
C HIS A 303 -1.90 -1.66 -12.97
N GLY A 304 -2.04 -1.26 -11.70
CA GLY A 304 -3.34 -1.10 -11.03
C GLY A 304 -3.85 -2.39 -10.37
N ASN A 305 -5.15 -2.49 -10.18
CA ASN A 305 -5.78 -3.65 -9.55
C ASN A 305 -5.63 -4.91 -10.40
N GLU A 306 -5.33 -6.01 -9.72
CA GLU A 306 -5.25 -7.32 -10.36
C GLU A 306 -6.59 -7.73 -10.97
N VAL A 307 -6.52 -8.59 -11.98
CA VAL A 307 -7.67 -9.03 -12.76
C VAL A 307 -8.78 -9.57 -11.86
N ILE A 308 -8.46 -10.38 -10.86
CA ILE A 308 -9.40 -10.96 -9.90
C ILE A 308 -10.22 -9.89 -9.17
N LYS A 309 -9.63 -8.74 -8.87
CA LYS A 309 -10.30 -7.61 -8.17
C LYS A 309 -11.17 -6.72 -9.07
N ARG A 310 -11.19 -6.95 -10.38
CA ARG A 310 -11.95 -6.10 -11.31
C ARG A 310 -13.40 -6.55 -11.43
N ASN A 311 -14.33 -5.61 -11.37
CA ASN A 311 -15.78 -5.88 -11.37
C ASN A 311 -16.32 -6.62 -12.61
N LYS A 312 -15.58 -6.65 -13.72
CA LYS A 312 -15.99 -7.27 -14.98
C LYS A 312 -15.40 -8.67 -15.23
N THR A 313 -14.68 -9.23 -14.27
CA THR A 313 -13.90 -10.47 -14.46
C THR A 313 -14.55 -11.70 -13.84
N GLN A 314 -15.82 -11.61 -13.49
CA GLN A 314 -16.58 -12.72 -12.87
C GLN A 314 -17.05 -13.80 -13.86
N SER A 315 -16.89 -13.58 -15.18
CA SER A 315 -17.25 -14.53 -16.24
C SER A 315 -16.27 -14.44 -17.40
N ASP A 316 -16.23 -15.51 -18.20
CA ASP A 316 -15.47 -15.61 -19.45
C ASP A 316 -13.94 -15.48 -19.31
N TYR A 317 -13.41 -15.71 -18.11
CA TYR A 317 -11.98 -15.76 -17.89
C TYR A 317 -11.46 -17.18 -18.04
N PHE A 318 -10.31 -17.30 -18.73
CA PHE A 318 -9.61 -18.58 -18.83
C PHE A 318 -8.99 -18.94 -17.48
N THR A 319 -9.26 -20.18 -17.04
CA THR A 319 -8.56 -20.79 -15.90
C THR A 319 -8.18 -22.24 -16.21
N VAL A 320 -7.19 -22.77 -15.49
CA VAL A 320 -6.82 -24.20 -15.58
C VAL A 320 -8.03 -25.10 -15.32
N ALA A 321 -8.93 -24.71 -14.42
CA ALA A 321 -10.17 -25.43 -14.14
C ALA A 321 -11.07 -25.50 -15.39
N ASN A 322 -11.27 -24.39 -16.09
CA ASN A 322 -12.04 -24.33 -17.33
C ASN A 322 -11.36 -25.13 -18.45
N LEU A 323 -10.04 -25.12 -18.53
CA LEU A 323 -9.28 -25.92 -19.50
C LEU A 323 -9.50 -27.41 -19.30
N LEU A 324 -9.53 -27.87 -18.05
CA LEU A 324 -9.63 -29.30 -17.73
C LEU A 324 -11.06 -29.84 -17.72
N LYS A 325 -12.07 -28.98 -17.57
CA LYS A 325 -13.48 -29.33 -17.50
C LYS A 325 -13.96 -30.19 -18.69
N PRO A 326 -13.65 -29.86 -19.97
CA PRO A 326 -14.06 -30.68 -21.12
C PRO A 326 -13.49 -32.10 -21.11
N TYR A 327 -12.39 -32.31 -20.39
CA TYR A 327 -11.77 -33.63 -20.24
C TYR A 327 -12.33 -34.42 -19.04
N GLY A 328 -13.42 -33.96 -18.42
CA GLY A 328 -14.12 -34.63 -17.32
C GLY A 328 -13.49 -34.45 -15.95
N TYR A 329 -12.61 -33.46 -15.77
CA TYR A 329 -12.08 -33.13 -14.45
C TYR A 329 -13.12 -32.35 -13.64
N LYS A 330 -13.17 -32.64 -12.34
CA LYS A 330 -13.88 -31.84 -11.33
C LYS A 330 -12.83 -31.04 -10.58
N SER A 331 -13.00 -29.73 -10.52
CA SER A 331 -12.08 -28.82 -9.84
C SER A 331 -12.66 -28.37 -8.51
N SER A 332 -11.80 -28.23 -7.51
CA SER A 332 -12.14 -27.67 -6.19
C SER A 332 -11.06 -26.70 -5.78
N PHE A 333 -11.46 -25.54 -5.24
CA PHE A 333 -10.58 -24.59 -4.60
C PHE A 333 -10.82 -24.63 -3.10
N ILE A 334 -9.76 -24.95 -2.34
CA ILE A 334 -9.81 -25.04 -0.88
C ILE A 334 -8.98 -23.89 -0.31
N TYR A 335 -9.60 -23.09 0.55
CA TYR A 335 -8.98 -21.92 1.14
C TYR A 335 -9.31 -21.82 2.63
N GLY A 336 -8.29 -21.57 3.47
CA GLY A 336 -8.44 -21.51 4.93
C GLY A 336 -9.00 -20.18 5.46
N GLY A 337 -9.15 -19.16 4.62
CA GLY A 337 -9.68 -17.85 4.97
C GLY A 337 -11.09 -17.58 4.47
N GLU A 338 -11.56 -16.34 4.58
CA GLU A 338 -12.85 -15.92 4.03
C GLU A 338 -12.77 -15.79 2.49
N ALA A 339 -13.60 -16.52 1.78
CA ALA A 339 -13.60 -16.59 0.32
C ALA A 339 -13.88 -15.24 -0.40
N ARG A 340 -14.46 -14.27 0.30
CA ARG A 340 -14.64 -12.89 -0.22
C ARG A 340 -13.37 -12.05 -0.21
N PHE A 341 -12.34 -12.48 0.54
CA PHE A 341 -11.05 -11.80 0.56
C PHE A 341 -10.47 -11.78 -0.86
N ASP A 342 -9.99 -10.61 -1.30
CA ASP A 342 -9.46 -10.40 -2.65
C ASP A 342 -10.37 -10.87 -3.79
N ASN A 343 -11.69 -10.93 -3.55
CA ASN A 343 -12.70 -11.38 -4.52
C ASN A 343 -12.54 -12.84 -5.00
N MET A 344 -11.86 -13.68 -4.23
CA MET A 344 -11.56 -15.06 -4.60
C MET A 344 -12.81 -15.89 -4.90
N ARG A 345 -13.89 -15.70 -4.11
CA ARG A 345 -15.17 -16.42 -4.34
C ARG A 345 -15.77 -16.19 -5.72
N SER A 346 -15.56 -15.01 -6.30
CA SER A 346 -16.10 -14.68 -7.63
C SER A 346 -15.23 -15.18 -8.76
N TRP A 347 -13.99 -15.54 -8.46
CA TRP A 347 -13.03 -16.03 -9.44
C TRP A 347 -13.00 -17.56 -9.52
N TYR A 348 -13.09 -18.25 -8.35
CA TYR A 348 -13.08 -19.70 -8.23
C TYR A 348 -14.47 -20.29 -7.96
#